data_fe9dbdc1738217cef3189bdaf022f599
#
_entry.id   fe9dbdc1738217cef3189bdaf022f599
#
_cell.length_a   1.000
_cell.length_b   1.000
_cell.length_c   1.000
_cell.angle_alpha   90.00
_cell.angle_beta   90.00
_cell.angle_gamma   90.00
#
_symmetry.space_group_name_H-M   'P 1'
#
loop_
_entity.id
_entity.type
_entity.pdbx_description
1 polymer ?
#
loop_
_entity_poly.entity_id
_entity_poly.type
_entity_poly.pdbx_seq_one_letter_code
_entity_poly.pdbx_strand_id
1 'polypeptide(L)'
;MHDDELDRFKRDIPLLRYAVEGYGYQRDKRESSRASHVLRHPATGDKIIVRPNPDGHWTYFSVRDDRDSGTIVDFVLARMCGGSLGRVRQELRQWLGTPRPARDDWTTRVYLPAIRDPRAVAEAFAAARVVDTCPYLEARGLSRETLSDPRFAGTWRVDARGNVLFAHRDEAGAMTGFEIKNRAFTRFSPGGIKTAWQSASHPDDRALVITESAIDGLSHHELGGEEARRYRYLSTAGAPSPRQLALLERIFAGLPPGSVVIAAVDQDAAGTKLVLDIERRARLHTHLSFRRDSPAADKDWNDVLQRSVRERTRSPGA
;
A
#
# COMPACT_ATOMS: atom_id res chain seq x y z
N MET A 1 33.92 0.24 -3.37
CA MET A 1 34.52 -0.93 -2.71
C MET A 1 33.39 -1.65 -1.98
N HIS A 2 32.95 -2.82 -2.49
CA HIS A 2 31.89 -3.62 -1.86
C HIS A 2 32.48 -4.23 -0.57
N ASP A 3 31.76 -4.11 0.55
CA ASP A 3 32.22 -4.67 1.82
C ASP A 3 31.61 -6.08 1.96
N ASP A 4 32.34 -7.07 1.47
CA ASP A 4 31.91 -8.48 1.45
C ASP A 4 31.44 -9.01 2.81
N GLU A 5 31.98 -8.48 3.91
CA GLU A 5 31.60 -8.91 5.25
C GLU A 5 30.21 -8.40 5.65
N LEU A 6 29.90 -7.14 5.35
CA LEU A 6 28.58 -6.58 5.64
C LEU A 6 27.50 -7.27 4.79
N ASP A 7 27.81 -7.59 3.54
CA ASP A 7 26.90 -8.33 2.68
C ASP A 7 26.72 -9.80 3.15
N ARG A 8 27.75 -10.41 3.71
CA ARG A 8 27.64 -11.71 4.37
C ARG A 8 26.69 -11.64 5.57
N PHE A 9 26.80 -10.63 6.43
CA PHE A 9 25.88 -10.48 7.57
C PHE A 9 24.44 -10.34 7.13
N LYS A 10 24.17 -9.58 6.07
CA LYS A 10 22.82 -9.41 5.52
C LYS A 10 22.22 -10.73 5.02
N ARG A 11 23.05 -11.60 4.43
CA ARG A 11 22.61 -12.92 3.92
C ARG A 11 22.45 -13.97 5.00
N ASP A 12 23.45 -14.06 5.90
CA ASP A 12 23.60 -15.20 6.80
C ASP A 12 22.88 -15.02 8.13
N ILE A 13 22.50 -13.76 8.49
CA ILE A 13 21.79 -13.46 9.73
C ILE A 13 20.35 -13.09 9.45
N PRO A 14 19.38 -13.95 9.78
CA PRO A 14 17.96 -13.60 9.66
C PRO A 14 17.61 -12.49 10.67
N LEU A 15 17.40 -11.27 10.18
CA LEU A 15 17.09 -10.10 11.02
C LEU A 15 15.88 -10.36 11.94
N LEU A 16 14.88 -11.08 11.46
CA LEU A 16 13.70 -11.44 12.25
C LEU A 16 14.09 -12.22 13.52
N ARG A 17 14.94 -13.24 13.36
CA ARG A 17 15.44 -14.05 14.47
C ARG A 17 16.35 -13.24 15.39
N TYR A 18 17.21 -12.43 14.79
CA TYR A 18 18.14 -11.58 15.53
C TYR A 18 17.38 -10.56 16.42
N ALA A 19 16.37 -9.90 15.89
CA ALA A 19 15.56 -8.96 16.66
C ALA A 19 14.83 -9.64 17.85
N VAL A 20 14.33 -10.84 17.65
CA VAL A 20 13.62 -11.60 18.71
C VAL A 20 14.59 -12.14 19.76
N GLU A 21 15.64 -12.83 19.36
CA GLU A 21 16.55 -13.52 20.29
C GLU A 21 17.63 -12.58 20.87
N GLY A 22 18.11 -11.63 20.09
CA GLY A 22 19.18 -10.70 20.49
C GLY A 22 18.67 -9.44 21.18
N TYR A 23 17.50 -8.94 20.79
CA TYR A 23 16.97 -7.67 21.29
C TYR A 23 15.62 -7.78 21.99
N GLY A 24 15.09 -8.98 22.18
CA GLY A 24 13.89 -9.21 22.99
C GLY A 24 12.57 -8.73 22.35
N TYR A 25 12.55 -8.47 21.04
CA TYR A 25 11.31 -8.14 20.35
C TYR A 25 10.33 -9.30 20.35
N GLN A 26 9.04 -8.99 20.41
CA GLN A 26 7.97 -9.97 20.38
C GLN A 26 7.11 -9.74 19.14
N ARG A 27 6.63 -10.84 18.53
CA ARG A 27 5.78 -10.77 17.36
C ARG A 27 4.36 -10.36 17.74
N ASP A 28 3.85 -9.31 17.13
CA ASP A 28 2.43 -9.01 17.12
C ASP A 28 1.72 -9.89 16.07
N LYS A 29 1.06 -10.95 16.54
CA LYS A 29 0.38 -11.92 15.66
C LYS A 29 -0.80 -11.32 14.91
N ARG A 30 -1.45 -10.28 15.48
CA ARG A 30 -2.66 -9.66 14.90
C ARG A 30 -2.29 -8.79 13.70
N GLU A 31 -1.18 -8.09 13.80
CA GLU A 31 -0.71 -7.18 12.75
C GLU A 31 0.28 -7.83 11.76
N SER A 32 0.76 -9.04 12.05
CA SER A 32 1.71 -9.76 11.18
C SER A 32 1.01 -10.58 10.10
N SER A 33 1.66 -10.66 8.93
CA SER A 33 1.30 -11.56 7.84
C SER A 33 2.37 -12.64 7.63
N ARG A 34 2.23 -13.46 6.56
CA ARG A 34 3.27 -14.43 6.16
C ARG A 34 4.52 -13.75 5.59
N ALA A 35 4.37 -12.61 4.92
CA ALA A 35 5.44 -11.90 4.23
C ALA A 35 5.94 -10.66 5.00
N SER A 36 5.30 -10.29 6.12
CA SER A 36 5.63 -9.08 6.87
C SER A 36 5.35 -9.30 8.34
N HIS A 37 6.36 -9.17 9.18
CA HIS A 37 6.26 -9.41 10.61
C HIS A 37 6.32 -8.11 11.37
N VAL A 38 5.26 -7.81 12.12
CA VAL A 38 5.23 -6.69 13.05
C VAL A 38 5.82 -7.17 14.37
N LEU A 39 6.87 -6.48 14.81
CA LEU A 39 7.54 -6.75 16.07
C LEU A 39 7.40 -5.55 17.02
N ARG A 40 7.20 -5.83 18.30
CA ARG A 40 7.16 -4.83 19.38
C ARG A 40 8.19 -5.18 20.44
N HIS A 41 8.90 -4.16 20.90
CA HIS A 41 9.79 -4.31 22.03
C HIS A 41 9.02 -4.00 23.33
N PRO A 42 8.84 -4.98 24.26
CA PRO A 42 7.96 -4.81 25.40
C PRO A 42 8.38 -3.70 26.37
N ALA A 43 9.70 -3.48 26.56
CA ALA A 43 10.21 -2.49 27.48
C ALA A 43 10.21 -1.05 26.91
N THR A 44 10.51 -0.88 25.62
CA THR A 44 10.62 0.45 24.99
C THR A 44 9.36 0.86 24.23
N GLY A 45 8.49 -0.11 23.93
CA GLY A 45 7.33 0.09 23.06
C GLY A 45 7.71 0.35 21.60
N ASP A 46 8.98 0.16 21.23
CA ASP A 46 9.42 0.29 19.82
C ASP A 46 8.68 -0.72 18.95
N LYS A 47 8.22 -0.26 17.78
CA LYS A 47 7.46 -1.03 16.83
C LYS A 47 8.14 -0.99 15.47
N ILE A 48 8.55 -2.15 15.00
CA ILE A 48 9.18 -2.30 13.69
C ILE A 48 8.41 -3.30 12.83
N ILE A 49 8.53 -3.15 11.53
CA ILE A 49 8.03 -4.10 10.54
C ILE A 49 9.23 -4.71 9.84
N VAL A 50 9.32 -6.04 9.90
CA VAL A 50 10.43 -6.82 9.32
C VAL A 50 9.87 -7.66 8.17
N ARG A 51 10.54 -7.61 7.02
CA ARG A 51 10.15 -8.37 5.83
C ARG A 51 11.37 -8.82 5.03
N PRO A 52 11.27 -9.94 4.29
CA PRO A 52 12.32 -10.31 3.34
C PRO A 52 12.29 -9.36 2.13
N ASN A 53 13.48 -9.02 1.64
CA ASN A 53 13.67 -8.30 0.39
C ASN A 53 13.75 -9.31 -0.78
N PRO A 54 13.39 -8.95 -2.03
CA PRO A 54 13.59 -9.78 -3.22
C PRO A 54 15.01 -10.34 -3.40
N ASP A 55 16.02 -9.66 -2.89
CA ASP A 55 17.43 -10.08 -2.95
C ASP A 55 17.82 -11.15 -1.90
N GLY A 56 16.86 -11.66 -1.12
CA GLY A 56 17.09 -12.66 -0.08
C GLY A 56 17.53 -12.10 1.27
N HIS A 57 17.67 -10.78 1.40
CA HIS A 57 17.98 -10.14 2.68
C HIS A 57 16.70 -9.79 3.44
N TRP A 58 16.83 -9.67 4.76
CA TRP A 58 15.79 -9.12 5.60
C TRP A 58 15.97 -7.61 5.74
N THR A 59 14.88 -6.88 5.61
CA THR A 59 14.83 -5.44 5.88
C THR A 59 13.80 -5.13 6.95
N TYR A 60 14.00 -4.01 7.65
CA TYR A 60 13.04 -3.49 8.62
C TYR A 60 12.79 -2.01 8.37
N PHE A 61 11.72 -1.51 8.95
CA PHE A 61 11.46 -0.09 9.15
C PHE A 61 10.70 0.12 10.45
N SER A 62 11.04 1.21 11.16
CA SER A 62 10.34 1.66 12.34
C SER A 62 9.02 2.33 11.95
N VAL A 63 7.98 2.10 12.75
CA VAL A 63 6.69 2.77 12.57
C VAL A 63 6.72 4.20 13.13
N ARG A 64 7.70 4.51 14.00
CA ARG A 64 7.80 5.80 14.70
C ARG A 64 8.79 6.76 14.07
N ASP A 65 9.83 6.25 13.41
CA ASP A 65 10.89 7.04 12.82
C ASP A 65 11.22 6.54 11.43
N ASP A 66 10.90 7.33 10.41
CA ASP A 66 11.16 7.03 9.01
C ASP A 66 12.66 6.86 8.67
N ARG A 67 13.55 7.37 9.53
CA ARG A 67 15.01 7.24 9.38
C ARG A 67 15.55 5.93 9.92
N ASP A 68 14.82 5.30 10.85
CA ASP A 68 15.17 4.00 11.43
C ASP A 68 14.65 2.87 10.52
N SER A 69 15.38 2.61 9.45
CA SER A 69 15.06 1.58 8.47
C SER A 69 16.33 1.03 7.81
N GLY A 70 16.26 -0.18 7.27
CA GLY A 70 17.39 -0.78 6.55
C GLY A 70 17.52 -2.28 6.75
N THR A 71 18.77 -2.74 6.79
CA THR A 71 19.17 -4.14 6.95
C THR A 71 19.53 -4.45 8.41
N ILE A 72 20.05 -5.65 8.67
CA ILE A 72 20.56 -6.02 9.99
C ILE A 72 21.68 -5.10 10.48
N VAL A 73 22.50 -4.59 9.58
CA VAL A 73 23.59 -3.67 9.90
C VAL A 73 23.03 -2.36 10.45
N ASP A 74 22.04 -1.80 9.76
CA ASP A 74 21.37 -0.56 10.16
C ASP A 74 20.58 -0.75 11.46
N PHE A 75 19.94 -1.92 11.62
CA PHE A 75 19.20 -2.29 12.82
C PHE A 75 20.08 -2.28 14.08
N VAL A 76 21.26 -2.92 14.00
CA VAL A 76 22.20 -2.97 15.10
C VAL A 76 22.78 -1.58 15.37
N LEU A 77 23.16 -0.85 14.33
CA LEU A 77 23.73 0.50 14.46
C LEU A 77 22.76 1.47 15.14
N ALA A 78 21.50 1.44 14.76
CA ALA A 78 20.46 2.31 15.33
C ALA A 78 20.16 2.01 16.82
N ARG A 79 20.37 0.75 17.26
CA ARG A 79 20.07 0.30 18.63
C ARG A 79 21.29 0.26 19.56
N MET A 80 22.48 0.41 19.00
CA MET A 80 23.71 0.54 19.78
C MET A 80 23.97 2.02 20.09
N CYS A 81 23.74 2.47 21.32
CA CYS A 81 24.08 3.82 21.75
C CYS A 81 25.56 4.15 21.48
N GLY A 82 25.83 5.14 20.63
CA GLY A 82 27.18 5.51 20.20
C GLY A 82 27.85 4.44 19.34
N GLY A 83 27.06 3.65 18.60
CA GLY A 83 27.52 2.56 17.75
C GLY A 83 28.40 3.03 16.59
N SER A 84 29.43 2.24 16.30
CA SER A 84 30.25 2.37 15.11
C SER A 84 30.14 1.09 14.28
N LEU A 85 30.40 1.17 12.98
CA LEU A 85 30.45 -0.03 12.12
C LEU A 85 31.42 -1.10 12.64
N GLY A 86 32.50 -0.70 13.34
CA GLY A 86 33.42 -1.63 13.97
C GLY A 86 32.76 -2.46 15.08
N ARG A 87 31.95 -1.82 15.93
CA ARG A 87 31.19 -2.53 16.98
C ARG A 87 30.09 -3.41 16.39
N VAL A 88 29.38 -2.92 15.37
CA VAL A 88 28.39 -3.72 14.64
C VAL A 88 29.00 -5.00 14.09
N ARG A 89 30.19 -4.92 13.45
CA ARG A 89 30.91 -6.11 12.97
C ARG A 89 31.27 -7.07 14.09
N GLN A 90 31.78 -6.56 15.22
CA GLN A 90 32.12 -7.40 16.38
C GLN A 90 30.89 -8.16 16.89
N GLU A 91 29.76 -7.51 17.07
CA GLU A 91 28.51 -8.12 17.53
C GLU A 91 27.99 -9.16 16.55
N LEU A 92 27.90 -8.81 15.26
CA LEU A 92 27.41 -9.74 14.25
C LEU A 92 28.33 -10.94 14.02
N ARG A 93 29.64 -10.78 14.15
CA ARG A 93 30.58 -11.90 14.16
C ARG A 93 30.35 -12.82 15.36
N GLN A 94 30.15 -12.26 16.56
CA GLN A 94 29.83 -13.02 17.75
C GLN A 94 28.52 -13.78 17.59
N TRP A 95 27.51 -13.15 17.00
CA TRP A 95 26.23 -13.79 16.70
C TRP A 95 26.42 -14.99 15.76
N LEU A 96 27.16 -14.87 14.68
CA LEU A 96 27.44 -15.97 13.73
C LEU A 96 28.28 -17.09 14.36
N GLY A 97 29.22 -16.76 15.24
CA GLY A 97 30.08 -17.73 15.91
C GLY A 97 29.39 -18.51 17.03
N THR A 98 28.21 -18.12 17.48
CA THR A 98 27.50 -18.82 18.57
C THR A 98 26.59 -19.91 17.97
N PRO A 99 26.84 -21.22 18.32
CA PRO A 99 25.95 -22.31 17.89
C PRO A 99 24.51 -22.08 18.41
N ARG A 100 23.53 -22.20 17.53
CA ARG A 100 22.13 -22.10 17.88
C ARG A 100 21.39 -23.34 17.43
N PRO A 101 20.45 -23.85 18.23
CA PRO A 101 19.62 -24.96 17.79
C PRO A 101 18.84 -24.58 16.51
N ALA A 102 18.79 -25.51 15.57
CA ALA A 102 17.92 -25.40 14.43
C ALA A 102 16.49 -25.34 14.96
N ARG A 103 15.81 -24.23 14.73
CA ARG A 103 14.39 -24.07 15.05
C ARG A 103 13.60 -24.03 13.75
N ASP A 104 12.72 -24.97 13.59
CA ASP A 104 11.71 -24.96 12.51
C ASP A 104 10.51 -24.09 12.94
N ASP A 105 10.81 -22.84 13.31
CA ASP A 105 9.82 -21.88 13.76
C ASP A 105 9.64 -20.73 12.74
N TRP A 106 8.69 -19.87 13.02
CA TRP A 106 8.34 -18.75 12.16
C TRP A 106 9.50 -17.75 11.95
N THR A 107 10.54 -17.75 12.79
CA THR A 107 11.69 -16.83 12.72
C THR A 107 12.74 -17.26 11.69
N THR A 108 12.73 -18.53 11.29
CA THR A 108 13.67 -19.10 10.31
C THR A 108 13.04 -19.29 8.93
N ARG A 109 11.72 -19.20 8.82
CA ARG A 109 11.04 -19.33 7.53
C ARG A 109 11.29 -18.13 6.65
N VAL A 110 12.15 -18.27 5.68
CA VAL A 110 12.32 -17.30 4.59
C VAL A 110 11.14 -17.47 3.65
N TYR A 111 10.18 -16.54 3.72
CA TYR A 111 9.17 -16.43 2.67
C TYR A 111 9.80 -15.69 1.50
N LEU A 112 10.33 -16.44 0.53
CA LEU A 112 10.71 -15.85 -0.74
C LEU A 112 9.49 -15.09 -1.28
N PRO A 113 9.68 -13.84 -1.76
CA PRO A 113 8.62 -13.14 -2.45
C PRO A 113 8.15 -14.03 -3.59
N ALA A 114 6.83 -14.09 -3.79
CA ALA A 114 6.26 -14.85 -4.91
C ALA A 114 6.97 -14.41 -6.20
N ILE A 115 7.42 -15.40 -6.99
CA ILE A 115 8.00 -15.12 -8.31
C ILE A 115 7.00 -14.26 -9.07
N ARG A 116 7.48 -13.20 -9.70
CA ARG A 116 6.65 -12.33 -10.53
C ARG A 116 6.07 -13.14 -11.67
N ASP A 117 4.77 -13.21 -11.73
CA ASP A 117 4.04 -13.93 -12.77
C ASP A 117 2.84 -13.08 -13.25
N PRO A 118 3.08 -12.10 -14.13
CA PRO A 118 2.03 -11.25 -14.66
C PRO A 118 0.91 -12.02 -15.36
N ARG A 119 1.25 -13.17 -15.98
CA ARG A 119 0.27 -14.00 -16.68
C ARG A 119 -0.68 -14.67 -15.69
N ALA A 120 -0.15 -15.34 -14.67
CA ALA A 120 -0.97 -15.95 -13.63
C ALA A 120 -1.82 -14.92 -12.88
N VAL A 121 -1.29 -13.70 -12.67
CA VAL A 121 -2.05 -12.58 -12.08
C VAL A 121 -3.22 -12.18 -12.98
N ALA A 122 -3.00 -12.00 -14.28
CA ALA A 122 -4.05 -11.63 -15.23
C ALA A 122 -5.11 -12.73 -15.35
N GLU A 123 -4.69 -14.00 -15.42
CA GLU A 123 -5.59 -15.17 -15.46
C GLU A 123 -6.44 -15.28 -14.18
N ALA A 124 -5.84 -15.09 -13.01
CA ALA A 124 -6.55 -15.11 -11.73
C ALA A 124 -7.59 -13.99 -11.62
N PHE A 125 -7.27 -12.78 -12.09
CA PHE A 125 -8.23 -11.69 -12.16
C PHE A 125 -9.33 -11.96 -13.19
N ALA A 126 -8.98 -12.50 -14.35
CA ALA A 126 -9.95 -12.82 -15.42
C ALA A 126 -10.94 -13.91 -15.01
N ALA A 127 -10.53 -14.88 -14.18
CA ALA A 127 -11.38 -15.92 -13.65
C ALA A 127 -12.39 -15.42 -12.59
N ALA A 128 -12.19 -14.24 -12.03
CA ALA A 128 -13.13 -13.63 -11.09
C ALA A 128 -14.38 -13.09 -11.82
N ARG A 129 -15.51 -13.11 -11.14
CA ARG A 129 -16.81 -12.73 -11.69
C ARG A 129 -16.91 -11.21 -11.89
N VAL A 130 -17.46 -10.82 -13.03
CA VAL A 130 -17.97 -9.47 -13.26
C VAL A 130 -19.38 -9.42 -12.68
N VAL A 131 -19.64 -8.48 -11.81
CA VAL A 131 -20.95 -8.27 -11.17
C VAL A 131 -21.21 -6.77 -11.04
N ASP A 132 -22.47 -6.39 -10.97
CA ASP A 132 -22.86 -4.97 -10.85
C ASP A 132 -22.75 -4.47 -9.42
N THR A 133 -22.73 -5.38 -8.44
CA THR A 133 -22.64 -5.07 -7.01
C THR A 133 -22.24 -6.30 -6.21
N CYS A 134 -21.85 -6.11 -4.95
CA CYS A 134 -21.60 -7.21 -4.01
C CYS A 134 -21.83 -6.76 -2.56
N PRO A 135 -22.16 -7.70 -1.63
CA PRO A 135 -22.50 -7.37 -0.25
C PRO A 135 -21.42 -6.57 0.51
N TYR A 136 -20.15 -6.75 0.14
CA TYR A 136 -19.07 -6.00 0.78
C TYR A 136 -19.07 -4.53 0.39
N LEU A 137 -19.26 -4.20 -0.90
CA LEU A 137 -19.27 -2.82 -1.39
C LEU A 137 -20.59 -2.11 -1.03
N GLU A 138 -21.73 -2.84 -1.05
CA GLU A 138 -23.01 -2.33 -0.55
C GLU A 138 -22.93 -1.95 0.94
N ALA A 139 -22.30 -2.79 1.76
CA ALA A 139 -22.06 -2.48 3.16
C ALA A 139 -21.12 -1.29 3.39
N ARG A 140 -20.38 -0.88 2.36
CA ARG A 140 -19.57 0.35 2.32
C ARG A 140 -20.38 1.57 1.84
N GLY A 141 -21.66 1.41 1.57
CA GLY A 141 -22.56 2.49 1.13
C GLY A 141 -22.50 2.79 -0.36
N LEU A 142 -21.74 2.02 -1.15
CA LEU A 142 -21.63 2.23 -2.59
C LEU A 142 -22.89 1.74 -3.30
N SER A 143 -23.46 2.60 -4.14
CA SER A 143 -24.65 2.30 -4.92
C SER A 143 -24.34 1.42 -6.13
N ARG A 144 -25.36 0.70 -6.61
CA ARG A 144 -25.26 -0.05 -7.85
C ARG A 144 -24.93 0.86 -9.03
N GLU A 145 -25.46 2.08 -9.05
CA GLU A 145 -25.20 3.05 -10.11
C GLU A 145 -23.71 3.35 -10.23
N THR A 146 -23.05 3.71 -9.12
CA THR A 146 -21.59 3.93 -9.10
C THR A 146 -20.80 2.68 -9.48
N LEU A 147 -21.18 1.50 -8.98
CA LEU A 147 -20.44 0.27 -9.23
C LEU A 147 -20.57 -0.23 -10.67
N SER A 148 -21.66 0.09 -11.35
CA SER A 148 -21.92 -0.24 -12.77
C SER A 148 -21.57 0.89 -13.73
N ASP A 149 -21.07 2.03 -13.26
CA ASP A 149 -20.64 3.12 -14.13
C ASP A 149 -19.56 2.62 -15.11
N PRO A 150 -19.70 2.86 -16.41
CA PRO A 150 -18.72 2.46 -17.43
C PRO A 150 -17.29 2.90 -17.12
N ARG A 151 -17.12 3.99 -16.38
CA ARG A 151 -15.81 4.49 -15.90
C ARG A 151 -15.06 3.46 -15.06
N PHE A 152 -15.79 2.65 -14.31
CA PHE A 152 -15.20 1.61 -13.44
C PHE A 152 -15.29 0.20 -14.02
N ALA A 153 -15.76 0.06 -15.24
CA ALA A 153 -15.82 -1.24 -15.91
C ALA A 153 -14.45 -1.92 -15.98
N GLY A 154 -14.36 -3.17 -15.54
CA GLY A 154 -13.12 -3.96 -15.54
C GLY A 154 -12.07 -3.51 -14.52
N THR A 155 -12.36 -2.55 -13.63
CA THR A 155 -11.45 -2.10 -12.58
C THR A 155 -11.57 -2.91 -11.30
N TRP A 156 -12.67 -3.64 -11.14
CA TRP A 156 -12.92 -4.54 -10.01
C TRP A 156 -13.69 -5.78 -10.41
N ARG A 157 -13.57 -6.85 -9.61
CA ARG A 157 -14.26 -8.13 -9.78
C ARG A 157 -14.47 -8.79 -8.42
N VAL A 158 -15.23 -9.90 -8.39
CA VAL A 158 -15.46 -10.69 -7.18
C VAL A 158 -14.98 -12.13 -7.39
N ASP A 159 -14.07 -12.60 -6.54
CA ASP A 159 -13.57 -13.97 -6.61
C ASP A 159 -14.60 -15.01 -6.12
N ALA A 160 -14.30 -16.29 -6.27
CA ALA A 160 -15.18 -17.39 -5.84
C ALA A 160 -15.44 -17.42 -4.32
N ARG A 161 -14.64 -16.72 -3.53
CA ARG A 161 -14.78 -16.61 -2.07
C ARG A 161 -15.56 -15.35 -1.63
N GLY A 162 -16.02 -14.54 -2.59
CA GLY A 162 -16.71 -13.29 -2.31
C GLY A 162 -15.78 -12.12 -1.98
N ASN A 163 -14.47 -12.24 -2.18
CA ASN A 163 -13.56 -11.12 -2.01
C ASN A 163 -13.64 -10.19 -3.22
N VAL A 164 -13.54 -8.88 -2.97
CA VAL A 164 -13.41 -7.89 -4.05
C VAL A 164 -11.95 -7.78 -4.47
N LEU A 165 -11.73 -7.84 -5.76
CA LEU A 165 -10.44 -7.68 -6.41
C LEU A 165 -10.41 -6.32 -7.12
N PHE A 166 -9.47 -5.44 -6.76
CA PHE A 166 -9.27 -4.15 -7.43
C PHE A 166 -8.03 -4.21 -8.31
N ALA A 167 -8.21 -4.05 -9.62
CA ALA A 167 -7.16 -4.19 -10.62
C ALA A 167 -6.10 -3.08 -10.52
N HIS A 168 -4.84 -3.46 -10.48
CA HIS A 168 -3.71 -2.54 -10.64
C HIS A 168 -3.17 -2.63 -12.07
N ARG A 169 -2.99 -1.47 -12.70
CA ARG A 169 -2.50 -1.35 -14.07
C ARG A 169 -1.34 -0.37 -14.15
N ASP A 170 -0.47 -0.58 -15.12
CA ASP A 170 0.56 0.41 -15.48
C ASP A 170 0.00 1.50 -16.40
N GLU A 171 0.86 2.38 -16.88
CA GLU A 171 0.52 3.47 -17.79
C GLU A 171 0.01 3.01 -19.15
N ALA A 172 0.41 1.81 -19.60
CA ALA A 172 -0.07 1.20 -20.84
C ALA A 172 -1.42 0.46 -20.65
N GLY A 173 -1.96 0.45 -19.42
CA GLY A 173 -3.19 -0.26 -19.09
C GLY A 173 -3.00 -1.77 -18.86
N ALA A 174 -1.77 -2.28 -18.90
CA ALA A 174 -1.49 -3.68 -18.68
C ALA A 174 -1.70 -4.05 -17.19
N MET A 175 -2.31 -5.21 -16.96
CA MET A 175 -2.53 -5.76 -15.61
C MET A 175 -1.19 -6.08 -14.94
N THR A 176 -0.95 -5.51 -13.76
CA THR A 176 0.28 -5.75 -12.99
C THR A 176 0.02 -6.47 -11.68
N GLY A 177 -1.17 -6.38 -11.14
CA GLY A 177 -1.58 -6.93 -9.87
C GLY A 177 -3.02 -6.60 -9.55
N PHE A 178 -3.48 -7.01 -8.38
CA PHE A 178 -4.76 -6.59 -7.83
C PHE A 178 -4.75 -6.65 -6.31
N GLU A 179 -5.46 -5.71 -5.68
CA GLU A 179 -5.79 -5.82 -4.26
C GLU A 179 -6.89 -6.85 -4.07
N ILE A 180 -6.86 -7.55 -2.93
CA ILE A 180 -7.90 -8.48 -2.48
C ILE A 180 -8.46 -7.94 -1.18
N LYS A 181 -9.72 -7.53 -1.18
CA LYS A 181 -10.38 -6.91 -0.02
C LYS A 181 -11.66 -7.64 0.38
N ASN A 182 -11.85 -7.76 1.69
CA ASN A 182 -13.11 -8.12 2.31
C ASN A 182 -13.20 -7.46 3.71
N ARG A 183 -14.21 -7.84 4.52
CA ARG A 183 -14.39 -7.28 5.88
C ARG A 183 -13.23 -7.57 6.83
N ALA A 184 -12.50 -8.66 6.62
CA ALA A 184 -11.50 -9.18 7.57
C ALA A 184 -10.06 -8.81 7.20
N PHE A 185 -9.76 -8.55 5.93
CA PHE A 185 -8.38 -8.30 5.49
C PHE A 185 -8.27 -7.51 4.19
N THR A 186 -7.10 -6.93 4.01
CA THR A 186 -6.60 -6.42 2.72
C THR A 186 -5.29 -7.13 2.39
N ARG A 187 -5.17 -7.64 1.17
CA ARG A 187 -3.97 -8.32 0.65
C ARG A 187 -3.70 -7.87 -0.78
N PHE A 188 -2.54 -8.25 -1.28
CA PHE A 188 -2.19 -8.06 -2.69
C PHE A 188 -1.96 -9.41 -3.36
N SER A 189 -2.23 -9.48 -4.68
CA SER A 189 -2.10 -10.71 -5.48
C SER A 189 -0.68 -11.27 -5.41
N PRO A 190 -0.51 -12.58 -5.14
CA PRO A 190 0.80 -13.23 -5.21
C PRO A 190 1.38 -13.07 -6.63
N GLY A 191 2.67 -12.78 -6.74
CA GLY A 191 3.35 -12.56 -8.02
C GLY A 191 3.02 -11.24 -8.71
N GLY A 192 2.10 -10.44 -8.17
CA GLY A 192 1.72 -9.14 -8.71
C GLY A 192 2.67 -8.01 -8.32
N ILE A 193 2.62 -6.95 -9.10
CA ILE A 193 3.35 -5.69 -8.83
C ILE A 193 2.33 -4.62 -8.48
N LYS A 194 2.52 -3.99 -7.33
CA LYS A 194 1.68 -2.89 -6.89
C LYS A 194 1.99 -1.63 -7.71
N THR A 195 1.09 -1.31 -8.63
CA THR A 195 1.08 -0.06 -9.40
C THR A 195 -0.04 0.82 -8.90
N ALA A 196 -1.08 1.06 -9.71
CA ALA A 196 -2.23 1.85 -9.30
C ALA A 196 -3.53 1.19 -9.76
N TRP A 197 -4.56 1.24 -8.91
CA TRP A 197 -5.92 1.10 -9.40
C TRP A 197 -6.30 2.37 -10.15
N GLN A 198 -6.94 2.22 -11.30
CA GLN A 198 -7.29 3.34 -12.16
C GLN A 198 -8.67 3.12 -12.78
N SER A 199 -9.48 4.18 -12.82
CA SER A 199 -10.69 4.22 -13.64
C SER A 199 -10.34 4.33 -15.14
N ALA A 200 -11.30 4.08 -16.01
CA ALA A 200 -11.16 4.43 -17.41
C ALA A 200 -10.93 5.94 -17.57
N SER A 201 -10.14 6.33 -18.57
CA SER A 201 -9.99 7.73 -18.98
C SER A 201 -11.02 8.06 -20.07
N HIS A 202 -11.52 9.29 -20.07
CA HIS A 202 -12.43 9.83 -21.05
C HIS A 202 -11.89 11.14 -21.63
N PRO A 203 -12.13 11.45 -22.91
CA PRO A 203 -11.64 12.72 -23.51
C PRO A 203 -12.12 13.98 -22.78
N ASP A 204 -13.28 13.91 -22.11
CA ASP A 204 -13.87 15.02 -21.34
C ASP A 204 -13.38 15.11 -19.89
N ASP A 205 -12.42 14.26 -19.50
CA ASP A 205 -11.89 14.31 -18.14
C ASP A 205 -11.21 15.67 -17.88
N ARG A 206 -11.64 16.32 -16.79
CA ARG A 206 -11.15 17.64 -16.34
C ARG A 206 -10.17 17.53 -15.18
N ALA A 207 -10.23 16.43 -14.46
CA ALA A 207 -9.38 16.21 -13.31
C ALA A 207 -8.94 14.75 -13.18
N LEU A 208 -7.79 14.56 -12.53
CA LEU A 208 -7.33 13.28 -12.00
C LEU A 208 -7.42 13.33 -10.48
N VAL A 209 -8.31 12.53 -9.91
CA VAL A 209 -8.48 12.38 -8.46
C VAL A 209 -7.62 11.23 -7.96
N ILE A 210 -6.77 11.51 -6.98
CA ILE A 210 -5.87 10.52 -6.36
C ILE A 210 -6.33 10.25 -4.94
N THR A 211 -6.58 8.98 -4.62
CA THR A 211 -7.05 8.50 -3.32
C THR A 211 -6.11 7.45 -2.72
N GLU A 212 -6.25 7.17 -1.42
CA GLU A 212 -5.48 6.11 -0.78
C GLU A 212 -6.01 4.72 -1.09
N SER A 213 -7.30 4.55 -1.27
CA SER A 213 -7.88 3.27 -1.67
C SER A 213 -8.85 3.40 -2.85
N ALA A 214 -9.09 2.31 -3.57
CA ALA A 214 -10.09 2.26 -4.63
C ALA A 214 -11.50 2.54 -4.10
N ILE A 215 -11.80 2.12 -2.85
CA ILE A 215 -13.09 2.36 -2.20
C ILE A 215 -13.30 3.86 -1.97
N ASP A 216 -12.25 4.60 -1.56
CA ASP A 216 -12.34 6.06 -1.40
C ASP A 216 -12.54 6.75 -2.75
N GLY A 217 -11.90 6.25 -3.81
CA GLY A 217 -12.12 6.75 -5.16
C GLY A 217 -13.56 6.58 -5.64
N LEU A 218 -14.14 5.40 -5.41
CA LEU A 218 -15.55 5.13 -5.71
C LEU A 218 -16.49 5.99 -4.83
N SER A 219 -16.16 6.16 -3.54
CA SER A 219 -16.96 6.97 -2.62
C SER A 219 -16.92 8.46 -2.98
N HIS A 220 -15.74 8.97 -3.34
CA HIS A 220 -15.59 10.34 -3.81
C HIS A 220 -16.39 10.58 -5.10
N HIS A 221 -16.41 9.62 -6.02
CA HIS A 221 -17.20 9.69 -7.25
C HIS A 221 -18.70 9.78 -6.93
N GLU A 222 -19.21 8.90 -6.07
CA GLU A 222 -20.61 8.87 -5.70
C GLU A 222 -21.07 10.16 -5.00
N LEU A 223 -20.24 10.70 -4.12
CA LEU A 223 -20.51 11.95 -3.41
C LEU A 223 -20.45 13.19 -4.32
N GLY A 224 -19.60 13.15 -5.35
CA GLY A 224 -19.36 14.29 -6.25
C GLY A 224 -20.41 14.50 -7.34
N GLY A 225 -21.35 13.56 -7.53
CA GLY A 225 -22.47 13.68 -8.47
C GLY A 225 -22.03 13.98 -9.92
N GLU A 226 -22.71 14.91 -10.59
CA GLU A 226 -22.47 15.23 -12.00
C GLU A 226 -21.04 15.74 -12.29
N GLU A 227 -20.44 16.50 -11.38
CA GLU A 227 -19.07 17.01 -11.58
C GLU A 227 -18.06 15.86 -11.60
N ALA A 228 -18.24 14.89 -10.72
CA ALA A 228 -17.37 13.72 -10.60
C ALA A 228 -17.37 12.81 -11.84
N ARG A 229 -18.41 12.90 -12.70
CA ARG A 229 -18.46 12.20 -13.99
C ARG A 229 -17.40 12.68 -14.99
N ARG A 230 -16.76 13.82 -14.73
CA ARG A 230 -15.65 14.37 -15.52
C ARG A 230 -14.30 14.16 -14.86
N TYR A 231 -14.21 13.25 -13.89
CA TYR A 231 -12.97 12.96 -13.17
C TYR A 231 -12.48 11.56 -13.48
N ARG A 232 -11.20 11.45 -13.78
CA ARG A 232 -10.48 10.18 -13.75
C ARG A 232 -10.02 9.89 -12.33
N TYR A 233 -10.05 8.64 -11.92
CA TYR A 233 -9.69 8.20 -10.57
C TYR A 233 -8.46 7.31 -10.58
N LEU A 234 -7.60 7.49 -9.57
CA LEU A 234 -6.42 6.67 -9.32
C LEU A 234 -6.27 6.43 -7.82
N SER A 235 -5.92 5.21 -7.43
CA SER A 235 -5.56 4.89 -6.06
C SER A 235 -4.20 4.24 -5.97
N THR A 236 -3.41 4.65 -4.95
CA THR A 236 -2.10 4.08 -4.64
C THR A 236 -2.17 2.83 -3.76
N ALA A 237 -3.36 2.50 -3.25
CA ALA A 237 -3.58 1.40 -2.30
C ALA A 237 -2.75 1.56 -1.02
N GLY A 238 -2.84 2.73 -0.38
CA GLY A 238 -2.06 3.19 0.76
C GLY A 238 -0.78 3.91 0.35
N ALA A 239 0.19 4.02 1.25
CA ALA A 239 1.43 4.76 1.02
C ALA A 239 2.14 4.32 -0.27
N PRO A 240 2.45 5.25 -1.20
CA PRO A 240 3.04 4.90 -2.47
C PRO A 240 4.52 4.51 -2.35
N SER A 241 4.91 3.51 -3.10
CA SER A 241 6.31 3.15 -3.33
C SER A 241 6.97 4.13 -4.32
N PRO A 242 8.31 4.19 -4.39
CA PRO A 242 9.02 4.99 -5.40
C PRO A 242 8.56 4.68 -6.84
N ARG A 243 8.24 3.41 -7.13
CA ARG A 243 7.70 2.99 -8.44
C ARG A 243 6.34 3.62 -8.74
N GLN A 244 5.46 3.67 -7.74
CA GLN A 244 4.14 4.30 -7.90
C GLN A 244 4.26 5.81 -8.04
N LEU A 245 5.19 6.45 -7.34
CA LEU A 245 5.47 7.87 -7.51
C LEU A 245 5.98 8.18 -8.92
N ALA A 246 6.88 7.35 -9.46
CA ALA A 246 7.33 7.47 -10.85
C ALA A 246 6.20 7.20 -11.87
N LEU A 247 5.25 6.32 -11.55
CA LEU A 247 4.05 6.13 -12.37
C LEU A 247 3.18 7.38 -12.38
N LEU A 248 2.97 8.03 -11.22
CA LEU A 248 2.22 9.29 -11.14
C LEU A 248 2.86 10.39 -12.02
N GLU A 249 4.17 10.54 -11.99
CA GLU A 249 4.89 11.52 -12.83
C GLU A 249 4.63 11.29 -14.32
N ARG A 250 4.67 10.04 -14.78
CA ARG A 250 4.37 9.73 -16.18
C ARG A 250 2.90 10.00 -16.54
N ILE A 251 1.98 9.70 -15.63
CA ILE A 251 0.56 10.00 -15.83
C ILE A 251 0.36 11.51 -15.90
N PHE A 252 0.97 12.29 -15.00
CA PHE A 252 0.85 13.75 -14.99
C PHE A 252 1.39 14.38 -16.29
N ALA A 253 2.52 13.88 -16.80
CA ALA A 253 3.08 14.33 -18.08
C ALA A 253 2.11 14.13 -19.25
N GLY A 254 1.26 13.09 -19.18
CA GLY A 254 0.29 12.76 -20.23
C GLY A 254 -1.10 13.40 -20.06
N LEU A 255 -1.35 14.15 -18.98
CA LEU A 255 -2.65 14.80 -18.79
C LEU A 255 -2.79 16.01 -19.76
N PRO A 256 -4.02 16.26 -20.27
CA PRO A 256 -4.29 17.42 -21.11
C PRO A 256 -3.99 18.75 -20.39
N PRO A 257 -3.56 19.79 -21.13
CA PRO A 257 -3.37 21.12 -20.56
C PRO A 257 -4.66 21.64 -19.89
N GLY A 258 -4.50 22.27 -18.73
CA GLY A 258 -5.61 22.77 -17.92
C GLY A 258 -6.28 21.72 -17.01
N SER A 259 -5.78 20.48 -17.03
CA SER A 259 -6.27 19.45 -16.09
C SER A 259 -5.92 19.80 -14.64
N VAL A 260 -6.79 19.37 -13.74
CA VAL A 260 -6.62 19.51 -12.27
C VAL A 260 -6.17 18.19 -11.68
N VAL A 261 -5.09 18.18 -10.93
CA VAL A 261 -4.71 17.05 -10.05
C VAL A 261 -5.34 17.29 -8.68
N ILE A 262 -6.23 16.39 -8.27
CA ILE A 262 -6.94 16.47 -6.99
C ILE A 262 -6.40 15.40 -6.04
N ALA A 263 -5.82 15.81 -4.91
CA ALA A 263 -5.45 14.90 -3.84
C ALA A 263 -6.64 14.75 -2.89
N ALA A 264 -7.39 13.66 -3.03
CA ALA A 264 -8.54 13.31 -2.20
C ALA A 264 -8.17 12.16 -1.24
N VAL A 265 -7.32 12.46 -0.26
CA VAL A 265 -6.70 11.49 0.65
C VAL A 265 -7.18 11.68 2.08
N ASP A 266 -6.89 10.70 2.94
CA ASP A 266 -7.31 10.67 4.35
C ASP A 266 -6.81 11.87 5.16
N GLN A 267 -7.51 12.20 6.25
CA GLN A 267 -7.12 13.29 7.18
C GLN A 267 -6.21 12.77 8.30
N ASP A 268 -5.09 12.14 7.91
CA ASP A 268 -4.08 11.71 8.87
C ASP A 268 -2.66 12.12 8.44
N ALA A 269 -1.66 11.73 9.21
CA ALA A 269 -0.27 12.05 8.91
C ALA A 269 0.23 11.42 7.61
N ALA A 270 -0.25 10.22 7.26
CA ALA A 270 0.11 9.53 6.02
C ALA A 270 -0.50 10.24 4.81
N GLY A 271 -1.80 10.59 4.89
CA GLY A 271 -2.49 11.37 3.87
C GLY A 271 -1.86 12.75 3.66
N THR A 272 -1.46 13.44 4.74
CA THR A 272 -0.75 14.73 4.63
C THR A 272 0.56 14.59 3.87
N LYS A 273 1.35 13.54 4.15
CA LYS A 273 2.59 13.26 3.40
C LYS A 273 2.30 12.97 1.93
N LEU A 274 1.26 12.20 1.66
CA LEU A 274 0.85 11.87 0.29
C LEU A 274 0.41 13.11 -0.49
N VAL A 275 -0.35 14.04 0.13
CA VAL A 275 -0.70 15.35 -0.47
C VAL A 275 0.55 16.09 -0.92
N LEU A 276 1.55 16.24 -0.03
CA LEU A 276 2.79 16.95 -0.35
C LEU A 276 3.58 16.27 -1.49
N ASP A 277 3.56 14.94 -1.53
CA ASP A 277 4.21 14.17 -2.58
C ASP A 277 3.53 14.34 -3.94
N ILE A 278 2.19 14.37 -3.96
CA ILE A 278 1.39 14.62 -5.17
C ILE A 278 1.56 16.06 -5.63
N GLU A 279 1.40 17.04 -4.74
CA GLU A 279 1.50 18.46 -5.05
C GLU A 279 2.85 18.81 -5.64
N ARG A 280 3.96 18.37 -5.03
CA ARG A 280 5.31 18.62 -5.51
C ARG A 280 5.49 18.13 -6.94
N ARG A 281 4.96 16.96 -7.28
CA ARG A 281 5.05 16.39 -8.62
C ARG A 281 4.14 17.09 -9.61
N ALA A 282 2.91 17.38 -9.23
CA ALA A 282 1.99 18.13 -10.09
C ALA A 282 2.56 19.50 -10.49
N ARG A 283 3.20 20.20 -9.56
CA ARG A 283 3.84 21.51 -9.80
C ARG A 283 5.04 21.48 -10.76
N LEU A 284 5.62 20.31 -11.04
CA LEU A 284 6.65 20.17 -12.07
C LEU A 284 6.06 20.29 -13.49
N HIS A 285 4.75 20.20 -13.63
CA HIS A 285 4.02 20.26 -14.89
C HIS A 285 3.20 21.57 -14.96
N THR A 286 3.74 22.60 -15.60
CA THR A 286 3.15 23.95 -15.65
C THR A 286 1.78 24.02 -16.33
N HIS A 287 1.41 22.99 -17.08
CA HIS A 287 0.11 22.85 -17.72
C HIS A 287 -0.98 22.28 -16.79
N LEU A 288 -0.63 21.86 -15.56
CA LEU A 288 -1.54 21.33 -14.57
C LEU A 288 -1.80 22.32 -13.45
N SER A 289 -2.96 22.20 -12.82
CA SER A 289 -3.26 22.80 -11.51
C SER A 289 -3.40 21.74 -10.44
N PHE A 290 -3.26 22.11 -9.18
CA PHE A 290 -3.37 21.22 -8.04
C PHE A 290 -4.45 21.70 -7.08
N ARG A 291 -5.25 20.76 -6.56
CA ARG A 291 -6.24 20.99 -5.50
C ARG A 291 -6.18 19.86 -4.49
N ARG A 292 -6.35 20.18 -3.22
CA ARG A 292 -6.63 19.20 -2.17
C ARG A 292 -8.10 19.16 -1.91
N ASP A 293 -8.70 17.96 -1.91
CA ASP A 293 -10.01 17.67 -1.36
C ASP A 293 -9.86 16.89 -0.06
N SER A 294 -10.62 17.27 0.95
CA SER A 294 -10.56 16.63 2.26
C SER A 294 -11.93 16.08 2.65
N PRO A 295 -12.01 14.92 3.31
CA PRO A 295 -13.28 14.27 3.66
C PRO A 295 -14.00 14.97 4.85
N ALA A 296 -14.03 16.29 4.85
CA ALA A 296 -14.69 17.15 5.85
C ALA A 296 -14.31 16.76 7.30
N ALA A 297 -15.26 16.29 8.12
CA ALA A 297 -15.06 15.92 9.51
C ALA A 297 -14.75 14.42 9.70
N ASP A 298 -14.77 13.62 8.65
CA ASP A 298 -14.54 12.17 8.71
C ASP A 298 -13.06 11.84 8.43
N LYS A 299 -12.70 10.60 8.70
CA LYS A 299 -11.34 10.12 8.48
C LYS A 299 -11.03 9.94 7.00
N ASP A 300 -11.92 9.31 6.26
CA ASP A 300 -11.78 8.97 4.84
C ASP A 300 -13.09 9.22 4.05
N TRP A 301 -13.03 9.13 2.73
CA TRP A 301 -14.18 9.39 1.86
C TRP A 301 -15.28 8.34 1.99
N ASN A 302 -14.94 7.11 2.33
CA ASN A 302 -15.93 6.09 2.55
C ASN A 302 -16.72 6.31 3.85
N ASP A 303 -16.11 6.86 4.89
CA ASP A 303 -16.81 7.25 6.11
C ASP A 303 -17.80 8.38 5.84
N VAL A 304 -17.44 9.39 5.01
CA VAL A 304 -18.36 10.45 4.54
C VAL A 304 -19.55 9.84 3.83
N LEU A 305 -19.30 8.93 2.87
CA LEU A 305 -20.38 8.28 2.11
C LEU A 305 -21.32 7.50 3.03
N GLN A 306 -20.77 6.66 3.91
CA GLN A 306 -21.59 5.87 4.83
C GLN A 306 -22.42 6.74 5.78
N ARG A 307 -21.90 7.90 6.22
CA ARG A 307 -22.67 8.87 6.99
C ARG A 307 -23.81 9.43 6.17
N SER A 308 -23.54 9.91 4.96
CA SER A 308 -24.57 10.46 4.05
C SER A 308 -25.68 9.44 3.75
N VAL A 309 -25.34 8.18 3.56
CA VAL A 309 -26.33 7.10 3.35
C VAL A 309 -27.21 6.91 4.60
N ARG A 310 -26.59 6.88 5.80
CA ARG A 310 -27.34 6.75 7.07
C ARG A 310 -28.29 7.92 7.30
N GLU A 311 -27.87 9.15 7.00
CA GLU A 311 -28.69 10.36 7.14
C GLU A 311 -29.89 10.33 6.19
N ARG A 312 -29.67 9.98 4.92
CA ARG A 312 -30.76 9.80 3.94
C ARG A 312 -31.77 8.72 4.35
N THR A 313 -31.30 7.64 4.97
CA THR A 313 -32.18 6.55 5.41
C THR A 313 -33.01 6.93 6.66
N ARG A 314 -32.50 7.84 7.50
CA ARG A 314 -33.18 8.31 8.73
C ARG A 314 -34.21 9.39 8.47
N SER A 315 -34.14 10.09 7.33
CA SER A 315 -35.06 11.15 6.91
C SER A 315 -35.72 10.75 5.59
N PRO A 316 -36.54 9.70 5.55
CA PRO A 316 -37.32 9.37 4.35
C PRO A 316 -38.50 10.33 4.26
N GLY A 317 -38.35 11.45 3.54
CA GLY A 317 -39.42 12.35 3.19
C GLY A 317 -39.44 13.66 4.00
N ALA A 318 -38.65 14.65 3.57
CA ALA A 318 -38.95 16.05 3.70
C ALA A 318 -39.27 16.58 2.29
#